data_fddfd1fcd4d95c628335bd1c05941321
#
_entry.id   fddfd1fcd4d95c628335bd1c05941321
#
_cell.length_a   1.000
_cell.length_b   1.000
_cell.length_c   1.000
_cell.angle_alpha   90.00
_cell.angle_beta   90.00
_cell.angle_gamma   90.00
#
_symmetry.space_group_name_H-M   'P 1'
#
loop_
_entity.id
_entity.type
_entity.pdbx_description
1 polymer ?
#
loop_
_entity_poly.entity_id
_entity_poly.type
_entity_poly.pdbx_seq_one_letter_code
_entity_poly.pdbx_strand_id
1 'polypeptide(L)'
;MNEKAKFWNDLTSGRFVTMVKESSKGQSLSNSLQAYHVLKPLFAEEDDVEKVYFIFLDGQNKVLGIESLFTGSITASYIYPREVIKRLIHLKATAFVMAHNHPSGDITPSSEDRSITIKIGIAAASIDVQLHDHLIVGDGYHSMADSGWLKTVTRQFSNLLKS
;
A
#
# COMPACT_ATOMS: atom_id res chain seq x y z
N MET A 1 -25.47 -24.78 3.92
CA MET A 1 -24.66 -24.15 2.85
C MET A 1 -23.40 -24.98 2.68
N ASN A 2 -23.10 -25.45 1.49
CA ASN A 2 -21.87 -26.19 1.27
C ASN A 2 -20.65 -25.23 1.30
N GLU A 3 -19.44 -25.78 1.48
CA GLU A 3 -18.22 -24.99 1.60
C GLU A 3 -17.96 -24.07 0.41
N LYS A 4 -18.27 -24.53 -0.81
CA LYS A 4 -18.13 -23.75 -2.03
C LYS A 4 -19.07 -22.54 -2.03
N ALA A 5 -20.32 -22.71 -1.64
CA ALA A 5 -21.27 -21.60 -1.56
C ALA A 5 -20.89 -20.61 -0.45
N LYS A 6 -20.38 -21.11 0.68
CA LYS A 6 -19.85 -20.27 1.75
C LYS A 6 -18.65 -19.44 1.28
N PHE A 7 -17.69 -20.07 0.60
CA PHE A 7 -16.53 -19.38 0.03
C PHE A 7 -16.95 -18.23 -0.90
N TRP A 8 -17.86 -18.49 -1.84
CA TRP A 8 -18.34 -17.46 -2.76
C TRP A 8 -19.10 -16.33 -2.06
N ASN A 9 -19.90 -16.66 -1.03
CA ASN A 9 -20.58 -15.66 -0.24
C ASN A 9 -19.59 -14.78 0.56
N ASP A 10 -18.59 -15.40 1.18
CA ASP A 10 -17.54 -14.67 1.91
C ASP A 10 -16.72 -13.77 0.98
N LEU A 11 -16.44 -14.23 -0.24
CA LEU A 11 -15.74 -13.44 -1.26
C LEU A 11 -16.56 -12.22 -1.71
N THR A 12 -17.83 -12.44 -2.07
CA THR A 12 -18.69 -11.37 -2.64
C THR A 12 -19.22 -10.39 -1.60
N SER A 13 -19.23 -10.76 -0.31
CA SER A 13 -19.70 -9.90 0.79
C SER A 13 -18.61 -9.00 1.40
N GLY A 14 -17.37 -9.06 0.91
CA GLY A 14 -16.24 -8.35 1.51
C GLY A 14 -15.70 -8.97 2.80
N ARG A 15 -16.30 -10.07 3.24
CA ARG A 15 -15.89 -10.77 4.46
C ARG A 15 -14.49 -11.36 4.35
N PHE A 16 -14.14 -11.84 3.17
CA PHE A 16 -12.80 -12.37 2.88
C PHE A 16 -11.72 -11.29 3.05
N VAL A 17 -11.93 -10.09 2.52
CA VAL A 17 -11.02 -8.95 2.71
C VAL A 17 -10.85 -8.64 4.19
N THR A 18 -11.93 -8.61 4.95
CA THR A 18 -11.87 -8.38 6.40
C THR A 18 -11.07 -9.47 7.11
N MET A 19 -11.28 -10.73 6.76
CA MET A 19 -10.54 -11.86 7.32
C MET A 19 -9.03 -11.75 7.02
N VAL A 20 -8.66 -11.42 5.79
CA VAL A 20 -7.25 -11.25 5.40
C VAL A 20 -6.61 -10.11 6.20
N LYS A 21 -7.29 -8.97 6.32
CA LYS A 21 -6.81 -7.84 7.09
C LYS A 21 -6.60 -8.20 8.57
N GLU A 22 -7.57 -8.84 9.18
CA GLU A 22 -7.49 -9.24 10.60
C GLU A 22 -6.39 -10.30 10.84
N SER A 23 -6.28 -11.31 9.98
CA SER A 23 -5.25 -12.35 10.10
C SER A 23 -3.83 -11.84 9.86
N SER A 24 -3.69 -10.71 9.18
CA SER A 24 -2.38 -10.10 8.90
C SER A 24 -1.85 -9.28 10.07
N LYS A 25 -2.70 -8.83 10.98
CA LYS A 25 -2.27 -8.03 12.14
C LYS A 25 -1.26 -8.79 13.00
N GLY A 26 -0.19 -8.11 13.35
CA GLY A 26 0.91 -8.66 14.13
C GLY A 26 1.93 -9.50 13.35
N GLN A 27 1.66 -9.80 12.06
CA GLN A 27 2.66 -10.44 11.21
C GLN A 27 3.79 -9.47 10.87
N SER A 28 5.02 -9.97 10.87
CA SER A 28 6.18 -9.18 10.47
C SER A 28 6.38 -9.24 8.96
N LEU A 29 6.57 -8.08 8.33
CA LEU A 29 6.86 -7.96 6.90
C LEU A 29 8.30 -7.50 6.71
N SER A 30 9.15 -8.35 6.15
CA SER A 30 10.57 -8.08 5.98
C SER A 30 11.01 -7.86 4.54
N ASN A 31 10.14 -8.08 3.56
CA ASN A 31 10.45 -7.88 2.15
C ASN A 31 9.18 -7.62 1.31
N SER A 32 9.39 -7.21 0.05
CA SER A 32 8.32 -6.90 -0.89
C SER A 32 7.43 -8.09 -1.22
N LEU A 33 8.00 -9.29 -1.28
CA LEU A 33 7.24 -10.51 -1.58
C LEU A 33 6.22 -10.83 -0.49
N GLN A 34 6.58 -10.66 0.78
CA GLN A 34 5.64 -10.85 1.90
C GLN A 34 4.51 -9.82 1.86
N ALA A 35 4.82 -8.56 1.58
CA ALA A 35 3.81 -7.52 1.39
C ALA A 35 2.88 -7.84 0.21
N TYR A 36 3.44 -8.28 -0.91
CA TYR A 36 2.67 -8.70 -2.07
C TYR A 36 1.71 -9.86 -1.75
N HIS A 37 2.18 -10.88 -1.02
CA HIS A 37 1.33 -12.02 -0.65
C HIS A 37 0.16 -11.63 0.24
N VAL A 38 0.34 -10.63 1.12
CA VAL A 38 -0.75 -10.10 1.93
C VAL A 38 -1.75 -9.31 1.08
N LEU A 39 -1.26 -8.53 0.12
CA LEU A 39 -2.08 -7.62 -0.68
C LEU A 39 -2.79 -8.30 -1.85
N LYS A 40 -2.18 -9.33 -2.45
CA LYS A 40 -2.72 -10.01 -3.63
C LYS A 40 -4.18 -10.45 -3.47
N PRO A 41 -4.59 -11.10 -2.37
CA PRO A 41 -5.99 -11.48 -2.19
C PRO A 41 -6.94 -10.28 -2.08
N LEU A 42 -6.46 -9.14 -1.56
CA LEU A 42 -7.26 -7.92 -1.39
C LEU A 42 -7.57 -7.27 -2.74
N PHE A 43 -6.64 -7.31 -3.68
CA PHE A 43 -6.85 -6.79 -5.04
C PHE A 43 -7.66 -7.75 -5.91
N ALA A 44 -7.62 -9.05 -5.66
CA ALA A 44 -8.32 -10.05 -6.48
C ALA A 44 -9.85 -9.96 -6.41
N GLU A 45 -10.41 -9.33 -5.38
CA GLU A 45 -11.86 -9.23 -5.19
C GLU A 45 -12.52 -8.25 -6.20
N GLU A 46 -11.81 -7.19 -6.56
CA GLU A 46 -12.24 -6.21 -7.57
C GLU A 46 -11.02 -5.79 -8.40
N ASP A 47 -10.68 -6.61 -9.37
CA ASP A 47 -9.48 -6.43 -10.20
C ASP A 47 -9.68 -5.51 -11.41
N ASP A 48 -10.92 -5.14 -11.69
CA ASP A 48 -11.32 -4.21 -12.76
C ASP A 48 -11.28 -2.72 -12.35
N VAL A 49 -11.10 -2.45 -11.05
CA VAL A 49 -11.05 -1.09 -10.49
C VAL A 49 -9.70 -0.85 -9.82
N GLU A 50 -9.10 0.31 -10.09
CA GLU A 50 -7.90 0.73 -9.37
C GLU A 50 -8.21 1.00 -7.89
N LYS A 51 -7.46 0.37 -7.01
CA LYS A 51 -7.51 0.57 -5.56
C LYS A 51 -6.14 0.84 -5.00
N VAL A 52 -6.10 1.61 -3.92
CA VAL A 52 -4.88 1.84 -3.15
C VAL A 52 -5.05 1.28 -1.76
N TYR A 53 -4.11 0.43 -1.37
CA TYR A 53 -4.00 -0.09 0.00
C TYR A 53 -2.74 0.45 0.68
N PHE A 54 -2.88 0.64 1.98
CA PHE A 54 -1.77 0.98 2.86
C PHE A 54 -1.62 -0.10 3.93
N ILE A 55 -0.42 -0.63 4.08
CA ILE A 55 -0.06 -1.51 5.21
C ILE A 55 0.70 -0.64 6.21
N PHE A 56 0.13 -0.45 7.39
CA PHE A 56 0.74 0.33 8.46
C PHE A 56 1.56 -0.60 9.37
N LEU A 57 2.78 -0.19 9.70
CA LEU A 57 3.76 -1.01 10.41
C LEU A 57 4.24 -0.31 11.68
N ASP A 58 4.54 -1.11 12.71
CA ASP A 58 5.24 -0.65 13.91
C ASP A 58 6.77 -0.65 13.72
N GLY A 59 7.49 -0.30 14.78
CA GLY A 59 8.95 -0.23 14.77
C GLY A 59 9.67 -1.58 14.60
N GLN A 60 8.95 -2.69 14.62
CA GLN A 60 9.43 -4.04 14.34
C GLN A 60 8.93 -4.58 13.00
N ASN A 61 8.36 -3.70 12.17
CA ASN A 61 7.73 -4.04 10.89
C ASN A 61 6.55 -5.02 11.02
N LYS A 62 5.87 -5.02 12.17
CA LYS A 62 4.64 -5.78 12.36
C LYS A 62 3.45 -4.99 11.85
N VAL A 63 2.51 -5.67 11.21
CA VAL A 63 1.29 -5.07 10.67
C VAL A 63 0.39 -4.58 11.80
N LEU A 64 0.13 -3.27 11.81
CA LEU A 64 -0.84 -2.61 12.69
C LEU A 64 -2.23 -2.59 12.07
N GLY A 65 -2.31 -2.51 10.76
CA GLY A 65 -3.55 -2.50 10.01
C GLY A 65 -3.31 -2.38 8.52
N ILE A 66 -4.32 -2.75 7.74
CA ILE A 66 -4.33 -2.60 6.29
C ILE A 66 -5.62 -1.87 5.92
N GLU A 67 -5.49 -0.75 5.21
CA GLU A 67 -6.62 0.09 4.88
C GLU A 67 -6.58 0.52 3.41
N SER A 68 -7.75 0.56 2.79
CA SER A 68 -7.96 1.25 1.52
C SER A 68 -8.48 2.66 1.84
N LEU A 69 -7.67 3.68 1.60
CA LEU A 69 -8.04 5.06 1.89
C LEU A 69 -8.66 5.78 0.70
N PHE A 70 -8.50 5.22 -0.49
CA PHE A 70 -8.93 5.84 -1.74
C PHE A 70 -9.46 4.77 -2.68
N THR A 71 -10.58 5.05 -3.33
CA THR A 71 -11.21 4.20 -4.33
C THR A 71 -11.40 5.00 -5.63
N GLY A 72 -11.22 4.34 -6.78
CA GLY A 72 -11.35 4.94 -8.11
C GLY A 72 -10.00 5.17 -8.79
N SER A 73 -10.03 5.72 -10.00
CA SER A 73 -8.83 5.96 -10.80
C SER A 73 -7.79 6.76 -10.04
N ILE A 74 -6.56 6.21 -9.97
CA ILE A 74 -5.42 6.91 -9.39
C ILE A 74 -4.92 7.97 -10.36
N THR A 75 -5.68 9.02 -10.51
CA THR A 75 -5.06 10.27 -10.87
C THR A 75 -4.50 10.86 -9.57
N ALA A 76 -3.27 11.34 -9.60
CA ALA A 76 -2.56 11.92 -8.46
C ALA A 76 -3.38 12.98 -7.67
N SER A 77 -4.47 13.45 -8.26
CA SER A 77 -5.40 14.43 -7.70
C SER A 77 -6.31 13.88 -6.57
N TYR A 78 -6.41 12.56 -6.39
CA TYR A 78 -7.34 11.98 -5.41
C TYR A 78 -6.68 11.37 -4.17
N ILE A 79 -5.36 11.27 -4.15
CA ILE A 79 -4.64 10.80 -2.97
C ILE A 79 -4.14 12.00 -2.18
N TYR A 80 -4.74 12.24 -1.04
CA TYR A 80 -4.38 13.36 -0.18
C TYR A 80 -3.40 12.91 0.91
N PRO A 81 -2.15 13.41 0.91
CA PRO A 81 -1.18 13.05 1.94
C PRO A 81 -1.71 13.27 3.37
N ARG A 82 -2.52 14.31 3.59
CA ARG A 82 -3.10 14.56 4.92
C ARG A 82 -3.93 13.39 5.47
N GLU A 83 -4.63 12.65 4.59
CA GLU A 83 -5.44 11.50 5.02
C GLU A 83 -4.54 10.32 5.39
N VAL A 84 -3.45 10.11 4.66
CA VAL A 84 -2.43 9.11 5.01
C VAL A 84 -1.79 9.47 6.35
N ILE A 85 -1.36 10.71 6.53
CA ILE A 85 -0.73 11.21 7.75
C ILE A 85 -1.66 11.03 8.97
N LYS A 86 -2.94 11.34 8.83
CA LYS A 86 -3.93 11.12 9.90
C LYS A 86 -3.96 9.66 10.35
N ARG A 87 -3.93 8.72 9.41
CA ARG A 87 -3.94 7.29 9.74
C ARG A 87 -2.63 6.83 10.38
N LEU A 88 -1.50 7.30 9.86
CA LEU A 88 -0.18 7.02 10.44
C LEU A 88 -0.11 7.43 11.91
N ILE A 89 -0.57 8.63 12.22
CA ILE A 89 -0.59 9.16 13.59
C ILE A 89 -1.57 8.37 14.46
N HIS A 90 -2.79 8.14 13.98
CA HIS A 90 -3.82 7.41 14.72
C HIS A 90 -3.37 6.00 15.10
N LEU A 91 -2.75 5.28 14.18
CA LEU A 91 -2.26 3.92 14.39
C LEU A 91 -0.89 3.87 15.08
N LYS A 92 -0.27 5.02 15.32
CA LYS A 92 1.11 5.12 15.85
C LYS A 92 2.11 4.34 14.99
N ALA A 93 1.90 4.35 13.68
CA ALA A 93 2.78 3.70 12.73
C ALA A 93 4.11 4.43 12.63
N THR A 94 5.19 3.68 12.47
CA THR A 94 6.54 4.21 12.25
C THR A 94 7.02 3.98 10.82
N ALA A 95 6.32 3.11 10.10
CA ALA A 95 6.57 2.83 8.69
C ALA A 95 5.28 2.36 8.02
N PHE A 96 5.29 2.33 6.70
CA PHE A 96 4.17 1.81 5.92
C PHE A 96 4.61 1.37 4.52
N VAL A 97 3.77 0.54 3.92
CA VAL A 97 3.85 0.16 2.51
C VAL A 97 2.59 0.68 1.82
N MET A 98 2.76 1.30 0.68
CA MET A 98 1.69 1.69 -0.22
C MET A 98 1.62 0.69 -1.38
N ALA A 99 0.44 0.38 -1.85
CA ALA A 99 0.25 -0.47 -3.01
C ALA A 99 -0.99 -0.08 -3.79
N HIS A 100 -0.93 -0.24 -5.10
CA HIS A 100 -2.10 -0.13 -5.96
C HIS A 100 -2.04 -1.16 -7.07
N ASN A 101 -3.20 -1.48 -7.64
CA ASN A 101 -3.29 -2.38 -8.77
C ASN A 101 -3.43 -1.61 -10.08
N HIS A 102 -2.87 -2.18 -11.15
CA HIS A 102 -3.16 -1.80 -12.52
C HIS A 102 -4.09 -2.85 -13.15
N PRO A 103 -5.37 -2.54 -13.41
CA PRO A 103 -6.30 -3.50 -14.02
C PRO A 103 -5.86 -4.02 -15.39
N SER A 104 -5.04 -3.27 -16.12
CA SER A 104 -4.44 -3.71 -17.38
C SER A 104 -3.49 -4.90 -17.25
N GLY A 105 -3.00 -5.18 -16.04
CA GLY A 105 -1.95 -6.17 -15.77
C GLY A 105 -0.53 -5.64 -15.90
N ASP A 106 -0.32 -4.47 -16.53
CA ASP A 106 1.01 -3.86 -16.67
C ASP A 106 1.50 -3.32 -15.31
N ILE A 107 2.63 -3.80 -14.83
CA ILE A 107 3.22 -3.42 -13.54
C ILE A 107 4.22 -2.27 -13.64
N THR A 108 4.34 -1.63 -14.80
CA THR A 108 5.23 -0.48 -14.99
C THR A 108 4.71 0.74 -14.24
N PRO A 109 5.50 1.36 -13.34
CA PRO A 109 5.10 2.59 -12.67
C PRO A 109 4.86 3.73 -13.66
N SER A 110 3.73 4.41 -13.54
CA SER A 110 3.45 5.64 -14.29
C SER A 110 4.21 6.85 -13.71
N SER A 111 4.20 7.96 -14.43
CA SER A 111 4.71 9.22 -13.91
C SER A 111 3.91 9.73 -12.72
N GLU A 112 2.61 9.51 -12.73
CA GLU A 112 1.70 9.84 -11.64
C GLU A 112 1.99 8.99 -10.40
N ASP A 113 2.23 7.69 -10.56
CA ASP A 113 2.64 6.78 -9.48
C ASP A 113 3.91 7.28 -8.79
N ARG A 114 4.88 7.70 -9.58
CA ARG A 114 6.14 8.26 -9.06
C ARG A 114 5.93 9.57 -8.34
N SER A 115 5.13 10.47 -8.89
CA SER A 115 4.83 11.78 -8.30
C SER A 115 4.13 11.64 -6.95
N ILE A 116 3.11 10.79 -6.85
CA ILE A 116 2.39 10.57 -5.60
C ILE A 116 3.26 9.87 -4.55
N THR A 117 4.13 8.96 -4.98
CA THR A 117 5.08 8.27 -4.09
C THR A 117 6.05 9.27 -3.45
N ILE A 118 6.59 10.20 -4.23
CA ILE A 118 7.46 11.27 -3.70
C ILE A 118 6.69 12.13 -2.71
N LYS A 119 5.51 12.58 -3.07
CA LYS A 119 4.69 13.47 -2.24
C LYS A 119 4.33 12.85 -0.89
N ILE A 120 3.84 11.61 -0.89
CA ILE A 120 3.49 10.88 0.32
C ILE A 120 4.74 10.50 1.12
N GLY A 121 5.80 10.04 0.46
CA GLY A 121 7.04 9.66 1.11
C GLY A 121 7.70 10.83 1.84
N ILE A 122 7.75 12.02 1.23
CA ILE A 122 8.28 13.24 1.86
C ILE A 122 7.39 13.70 3.01
N ALA A 123 6.07 13.70 2.84
CA ALA A 123 5.14 14.07 3.90
C ALA A 123 5.29 13.17 5.13
N ALA A 124 5.42 11.87 4.94
CA ALA A 124 5.65 10.92 6.02
C ALA A 124 7.03 11.08 6.66
N ALA A 125 8.09 11.28 5.85
CA ALA A 125 9.43 11.50 6.35
C ALA A 125 9.53 12.74 7.24
N SER A 126 8.74 13.78 6.97
CA SER A 126 8.71 15.01 7.78
C SER A 126 8.16 14.81 9.19
N ILE A 127 7.50 13.70 9.47
CA ILE A 127 7.03 13.27 10.79
C ILE A 127 7.74 11.99 11.29
N ASP A 128 8.92 11.72 10.77
CA ASP A 128 9.76 10.55 11.12
C ASP A 128 9.09 9.19 10.84
N VAL A 129 8.22 9.12 9.83
CA VAL A 129 7.61 7.88 9.35
C VAL A 129 8.18 7.51 7.99
N GLN A 130 8.56 6.25 7.81
CA GLN A 130 9.22 5.79 6.60
C GLN A 130 8.26 5.06 5.65
N LEU A 131 8.23 5.49 4.40
CA LEU A 131 7.66 4.70 3.31
C LEU A 131 8.65 3.59 2.94
N HIS A 132 8.31 2.33 3.27
CA HIS A 132 9.18 1.18 2.99
C HIS A 132 9.11 0.75 1.53
N ASP A 133 7.94 0.80 0.92
CA ASP A 133 7.77 0.42 -0.48
C ASP A 133 6.50 1.01 -1.09
N HIS A 134 6.47 1.08 -2.41
CA HIS A 134 5.28 1.23 -3.21
C HIS A 134 5.22 0.09 -4.21
N LEU A 135 4.25 -0.80 -4.05
CA LEU A 135 4.02 -1.95 -4.92
C LEU A 135 2.99 -1.62 -5.98
N ILE A 136 3.30 -1.95 -7.23
CA ILE A 136 2.34 -1.94 -8.33
C ILE A 136 1.98 -3.38 -8.64
N VAL A 137 0.70 -3.72 -8.52
CA VAL A 137 0.18 -5.07 -8.65
C VAL A 137 -0.59 -5.22 -9.96
N GLY A 138 -0.28 -6.22 -10.71
CA GLY A 138 -0.91 -6.58 -11.99
C GLY A 138 -0.60 -8.03 -12.28
N ASP A 139 -0.02 -8.32 -13.45
CA ASP A 139 0.57 -9.63 -13.74
C ASP A 139 1.89 -9.77 -12.95
N GLY A 140 1.76 -10.25 -11.71
CA GLY A 140 2.83 -10.18 -10.74
C GLY A 140 2.84 -8.82 -10.01
N TYR A 141 4.03 -8.34 -9.65
CA TYR A 141 4.18 -7.04 -8.99
C TYR A 141 5.52 -6.38 -9.29
N HIS A 142 5.54 -5.06 -9.16
CA HIS A 142 6.75 -4.24 -9.19
C HIS A 142 6.94 -3.59 -7.82
N SER A 143 8.14 -3.67 -7.26
CA SER A 143 8.54 -2.98 -6.04
C SER A 143 9.43 -1.79 -6.37
N MET A 144 9.02 -0.60 -5.97
CA MET A 144 9.84 0.59 -6.14
C MET A 144 11.07 0.59 -5.22
N ALA A 145 11.01 -0.13 -4.08
CA ALA A 145 12.15 -0.31 -3.19
C ALA A 145 13.18 -1.26 -3.82
N ASP A 146 12.75 -2.44 -4.28
CA ASP A 146 13.64 -3.44 -4.89
C ASP A 146 14.32 -2.92 -6.15
N SER A 147 13.62 -2.09 -6.94
CA SER A 147 14.19 -1.43 -8.12
C SER A 147 15.18 -0.32 -7.80
N GLY A 148 15.28 0.08 -6.52
CA GLY A 148 16.14 1.19 -6.07
C GLY A 148 15.55 2.58 -6.28
N TRP A 149 14.36 2.69 -6.87
CA TRP A 149 13.77 3.99 -7.22
C TRP A 149 13.36 4.80 -5.97
N LEU A 150 12.98 4.16 -4.86
CA LEU A 150 12.60 4.86 -3.62
C LEU A 150 13.73 5.73 -3.03
N LYS A 151 14.99 5.49 -3.38
CA LYS A 151 16.11 6.37 -3.03
C LYS A 151 15.90 7.81 -3.51
N THR A 152 15.10 7.99 -4.57
CA THR A 152 14.73 9.32 -5.08
C THR A 152 13.94 10.11 -4.03
N VAL A 153 13.04 9.48 -3.29
CA VAL A 153 12.28 10.11 -2.20
C VAL A 153 13.22 10.60 -1.11
N THR A 154 14.11 9.73 -0.63
CA THR A 154 15.10 10.06 0.41
C THR A 154 16.00 11.20 -0.03
N ARG A 155 16.48 11.18 -1.28
CA ARG A 155 17.35 12.23 -1.83
C ARG A 155 16.62 13.57 -1.91
N GLN A 156 15.39 13.60 -2.41
CA GLN A 156 14.61 14.83 -2.51
C GLN A 156 14.30 15.40 -1.14
N PHE A 157 13.91 14.56 -0.18
CA PHE A 157 13.70 15.01 1.20
C PHE A 157 14.97 15.61 1.82
N SER A 158 16.10 14.95 1.67
CA SER A 158 17.40 15.47 2.16
C SER A 158 17.76 16.82 1.53
N ASN A 159 17.45 17.01 0.25
CA ASN A 159 17.70 18.30 -0.42
C ASN A 159 16.82 19.42 0.12
N LEU A 160 15.55 19.13 0.46
CA LEU A 160 14.66 20.11 1.08
C LEU A 160 15.16 20.57 2.44
N LEU A 161 15.78 19.69 3.22
CA LEU A 161 16.33 20.04 4.54
C LEU A 161 17.61 20.88 4.47
N LYS A 162 18.30 20.92 3.32
CA LYS A 162 19.54 21.67 3.12
C LYS A 162 19.30 23.06 2.50
N SER A 163 18.11 23.29 1.98
CA SER A 163 17.70 24.58 1.41
C SER A 163 17.20 25.53 2.50
#